data_f5b7e55b8e20bc16ed672c4d4cb534bc
#
_entry.id   f5b7e55b8e20bc16ed672c4d4cb534bc
#
_cell.length_a   1.000
_cell.length_b   1.000
_cell.length_c   1.000
_cell.angle_alpha   90.00
_cell.angle_beta   90.00
_cell.angle_gamma   90.00
#
_symmetry.space_group_name_H-M   'P 1'
#
loop_
_entity.id
_entity.type
_entity.pdbx_description
1 polymer ?
#
loop_
_entity_poly.entity_id
_entity_poly.type
_entity_poly.pdbx_seq_one_letter_code
_entity_poly.pdbx_strand_id
1 'polypeptide(L)'
;MIGDPSSPVTAAREAEEDVPLTLSTRIAVTLNELEKLRDVTGVESRFETGHVNLSVFRFDDEMIVTPILARRVGHDSPMMHLRRGQTDGMFDRFAAHVEELWSRGRDIRKTTNDGQA
;
A
#
# COMPACT_ATOMS: atom_id res chain seq x y z
N MET A 1 3.50 -1.07 2.53
CA MET A 1 2.58 0.01 2.93
C MET A 1 1.15 -0.46 2.79
N ILE A 2 0.30 -0.19 3.74
CA ILE A 2 -1.11 -0.59 3.71
C ILE A 2 -2.01 0.58 4.10
N GLY A 3 -3.29 0.51 3.70
CA GLY A 3 -4.28 1.52 4.08
C GLY A 3 -4.52 1.54 5.58
N ASP A 4 -4.67 2.74 6.15
CA ASP A 4 -4.96 2.91 7.57
C ASP A 4 -6.42 2.56 7.84
N PRO A 5 -6.72 1.54 8.66
CA PRO A 5 -8.09 1.13 8.94
C PRO A 5 -8.91 2.20 9.66
N SER A 6 -8.26 3.15 10.31
CA SER A 6 -8.95 4.25 11.00
C SER A 6 -9.24 5.45 10.08
N SER A 7 -8.74 5.44 8.84
CA SER A 7 -8.90 6.57 7.92
C SER A 7 -10.28 6.57 7.26
N PRO A 8 -10.94 7.74 7.16
CA PRO A 8 -12.18 7.87 6.38
C PRO A 8 -11.99 7.51 4.90
N VAL A 9 -10.79 7.71 4.37
CA VAL A 9 -10.46 7.36 2.98
C VAL A 9 -10.52 5.86 2.78
N THR A 10 -10.03 5.07 3.74
CA THR A 10 -10.11 3.61 3.70
C THR A 10 -11.56 3.14 3.72
N ALA A 11 -12.39 3.72 4.56
CA ALA A 11 -13.82 3.39 4.62
C ALA A 11 -14.53 3.70 3.30
N ALA A 12 -14.24 4.86 2.69
CA ALA A 12 -14.80 5.24 1.40
C ALA A 12 -14.36 4.27 0.30
N ARG A 13 -13.11 3.84 0.32
CA ARG A 13 -12.57 2.87 -0.65
C ARG A 13 -13.26 1.52 -0.52
N GLU A 14 -13.50 1.06 0.70
CA GLU A 14 -14.20 -0.20 0.95
C GLU A 14 -15.62 -0.16 0.38
N ALA A 15 -16.31 0.97 0.54
CA ALA A 15 -17.65 1.15 -0.04
C ALA A 15 -17.64 1.10 -1.57
N GLU A 16 -16.58 1.63 -2.21
CA GLU A 16 -16.45 1.61 -3.67
C GLU A 16 -16.25 0.20 -4.25
N GLU A 17 -15.70 -0.72 -3.49
CA GLU A 17 -15.39 -2.07 -3.96
C GLU A 17 -16.62 -2.98 -4.06
N ASP A 18 -17.80 -2.51 -3.68
CA ASP A 18 -19.07 -3.26 -3.72
C ASP A 18 -19.08 -4.58 -2.92
N VAL A 19 -18.00 -4.88 -2.22
CA VAL A 19 -17.90 -6.08 -1.39
C VAL A 19 -17.68 -5.63 0.06
N PRO A 20 -18.71 -5.67 0.91
CA PRO A 20 -18.59 -5.19 2.27
C PRO A 20 -17.46 -5.88 3.06
N LEU A 21 -16.74 -5.10 3.85
CA LEU A 21 -15.69 -5.56 4.77
C LEU A 21 -14.45 -6.21 4.09
N THR A 22 -14.39 -6.27 2.77
CA THR A 22 -13.28 -6.91 2.08
C THR A 22 -11.94 -6.21 2.35
N LEU A 23 -11.92 -4.87 2.25
CA LEU A 23 -10.69 -4.11 2.47
C LEU A 23 -10.26 -4.16 3.93
N SER A 24 -11.19 -3.96 4.86
CA SER A 24 -10.91 -4.04 6.30
C SER A 24 -10.39 -5.43 6.68
N THR A 25 -10.97 -6.48 6.14
CA THR A 25 -10.54 -7.85 6.39
C THR A 25 -9.14 -8.10 5.87
N ARG A 26 -8.84 -7.64 4.65
CA ARG A 26 -7.49 -7.78 4.08
C ARG A 26 -6.44 -7.02 4.90
N ILE A 27 -6.76 -5.84 5.37
CA ILE A 27 -5.88 -5.06 6.23
C ILE A 27 -5.62 -5.82 7.54
N ALA A 28 -6.66 -6.35 8.17
CA ALA A 28 -6.54 -7.11 9.43
C ALA A 28 -5.66 -8.34 9.26
N VAL A 29 -5.83 -9.09 8.17
CA VAL A 29 -5.00 -10.27 7.87
C VAL A 29 -3.54 -9.85 7.67
N THR A 30 -3.31 -8.78 6.93
CA THR A 30 -1.95 -8.27 6.69
C THR A 30 -1.28 -7.83 7.99
N LEU A 31 -2.00 -7.13 8.86
CA LEU A 31 -1.46 -6.71 10.16
C LEU A 31 -1.09 -7.91 11.02
N ASN A 32 -1.90 -8.97 11.00
CA ASN A 32 -1.62 -10.18 11.74
C ASN A 32 -0.35 -10.87 11.22
N GLU A 33 -0.14 -10.91 9.91
CA GLU A 33 1.08 -11.46 9.32
C GLU A 33 2.31 -10.59 9.65
N LEU A 34 2.16 -9.26 9.65
CA LEU A 34 3.25 -8.35 10.01
C LEU A 34 3.67 -8.51 11.48
N GLU A 35 2.74 -8.81 12.36
CA GLU A 35 3.04 -9.07 13.77
C GLU A 35 3.98 -10.26 13.92
N LYS A 36 3.84 -11.29 13.10
CA LYS A 36 4.72 -12.45 13.09
C LYS A 36 6.14 -12.10 12.66
N LEU A 37 6.31 -11.00 11.92
CA LEU A 37 7.59 -10.52 11.41
C LEU A 37 8.19 -9.41 12.28
N ARG A 38 7.61 -9.15 13.43
CA ARG A 38 7.96 -8.02 14.29
C ARG A 38 9.45 -7.97 14.65
N ASP A 39 10.05 -9.12 14.90
CA ASP A 39 11.44 -9.21 15.31
C ASP A 39 12.40 -9.47 14.16
N VAL A 40 11.89 -9.51 12.93
CA VAL A 40 12.71 -9.74 11.74
C VAL A 40 13.33 -8.41 11.28
N THR A 41 14.65 -8.40 11.17
CA THR A 41 15.39 -7.24 10.67
C THR A 41 15.20 -7.09 9.16
N GLY A 42 15.07 -5.86 8.68
CA GLY A 42 14.93 -5.57 7.25
C GLY A 42 13.51 -5.52 6.73
N VAL A 43 12.53 -5.66 7.62
CA VAL A 43 11.12 -5.49 7.27
C VAL A 43 10.61 -4.18 7.86
N GLU A 44 10.12 -3.29 7.02
CA GLU A 44 9.50 -2.03 7.43
C GLU A 44 8.08 -1.96 6.89
N SER A 45 7.17 -1.44 7.68
CA SER A 45 5.77 -1.31 7.32
C SER A 45 5.21 0.03 7.77
N ARG A 46 4.38 0.64 6.94
CA ARG A 46 3.75 1.93 7.22
C ARG A 46 2.29 1.93 6.78
N PHE A 47 1.48 2.69 7.52
CA PHE A 47 0.11 3.01 7.13
C PHE A 47 0.09 4.20 6.18
N GLU A 48 -0.77 4.12 5.16
CA GLU A 48 -1.10 5.25 4.29
C GLU A 48 -2.50 5.72 4.64
N THR A 49 -2.63 6.98 5.02
CA THR A 49 -3.92 7.59 5.41
C THR A 49 -4.65 8.22 4.24
N GLY A 50 -3.95 8.46 3.14
CA GLY A 50 -4.53 9.04 1.94
C GLY A 50 -5.20 8.00 1.04
N HIS A 51 -5.64 8.47 -0.12
CA HIS A 51 -6.27 7.60 -1.11
C HIS A 51 -5.20 6.85 -1.89
N VAL A 52 -5.11 5.55 -1.65
CA VAL A 52 -4.21 4.67 -2.39
C VAL A 52 -5.02 3.96 -3.47
N ASN A 53 -4.76 4.32 -4.73
CA ASN A 53 -5.48 3.82 -5.88
C ASN A 53 -4.62 3.01 -6.84
N LEU A 54 -3.47 2.54 -6.37
CA LEU A 54 -2.61 1.66 -7.15
C LEU A 54 -1.87 0.69 -6.23
N SER A 55 -1.46 -0.43 -6.81
CA SER A 55 -0.59 -1.42 -6.17
C SER A 55 0.75 -1.39 -6.87
N VAL A 56 1.85 -1.40 -6.11
CA VAL A 56 3.20 -1.36 -6.66
C VAL A 56 4.05 -2.44 -6.02
N PHE A 57 4.68 -3.24 -6.87
CA PHE A 57 5.77 -4.14 -6.48
C PHE A 57 7.04 -3.67 -7.17
N ARG A 58 8.07 -3.32 -6.41
CA ARG A 58 9.31 -2.80 -6.94
C ARG A 58 10.47 -3.72 -6.60
N PHE A 59 11.27 -4.02 -7.62
CA PHE A 59 12.46 -4.88 -7.52
C PHE A 59 13.62 -4.16 -8.23
N ASP A 60 14.43 -3.42 -7.50
CA ASP A 60 15.56 -2.65 -8.02
C ASP A 60 15.14 -1.70 -9.17
N ASP A 61 15.40 -2.09 -10.41
CA ASP A 61 15.13 -1.29 -11.60
C ASP A 61 13.87 -1.73 -12.36
N GLU A 62 13.07 -2.59 -11.76
CA GLU A 62 11.81 -3.05 -12.35
C GLU A 62 10.67 -2.83 -11.37
N MET A 63 9.47 -2.65 -11.91
CA MET A 63 8.29 -2.35 -11.11
C MET A 63 7.05 -2.90 -11.80
N ILE A 64 6.16 -3.50 -11.00
CA ILE A 64 4.84 -3.88 -11.48
C ILE A 64 3.84 -2.93 -10.82
N VAL A 65 3.10 -2.19 -11.64
CA VAL A 65 2.12 -1.22 -11.20
C VAL A 65 0.74 -1.66 -11.65
N THR A 66 -0.18 -1.75 -10.70
CA THR A 66 -1.57 -2.09 -10.96
C THR A 66 -2.45 -0.93 -10.51
N PRO A 67 -2.93 -0.08 -11.45
CA PRO A 67 -3.89 0.95 -11.09
C PRO A 67 -5.21 0.26 -10.73
N ILE A 68 -5.84 0.70 -9.64
CA ILE A 68 -7.11 0.14 -9.19
C ILE A 68 -8.22 0.95 -9.83
N LEU A 69 -8.97 0.29 -10.74
CA LEU A 69 -10.07 0.93 -11.44
C LEU A 69 -11.31 1.00 -10.55
N ALA A 70 -12.18 1.95 -10.83
CA ALA A 70 -13.41 2.13 -10.08
C ALA A 70 -14.23 0.83 -10.06
N ARG A 71 -14.74 0.46 -8.89
CA ARG A 71 -15.57 -0.73 -8.66
C ARG A 71 -14.89 -2.06 -8.96
N ARG A 72 -13.54 -2.06 -9.05
CA ARG A 72 -12.78 -3.29 -9.27
C ARG A 72 -11.82 -3.53 -8.14
N VAL A 73 -11.64 -4.79 -7.77
CA VAL A 73 -10.58 -5.21 -6.86
C VAL A 73 -9.25 -5.29 -7.62
N GLY A 74 -8.14 -5.25 -6.88
CA GLY A 74 -6.81 -5.18 -7.49
C GLY A 74 -6.53 -6.28 -8.52
N HIS A 75 -6.98 -7.52 -8.28
CA HIS A 75 -6.73 -8.64 -9.19
C HIS A 75 -7.51 -8.56 -10.50
N ASP A 76 -8.53 -7.70 -10.57
CA ASP A 76 -9.30 -7.47 -11.79
C ASP A 76 -8.79 -6.28 -12.60
N SER A 77 -7.74 -5.63 -12.15
CA SER A 77 -7.18 -4.44 -12.80
C SER A 77 -5.99 -4.81 -13.68
N PRO A 78 -5.76 -4.06 -14.76
CA PRO A 78 -4.61 -4.32 -15.62
C PRO A 78 -3.28 -4.03 -14.90
N MET A 79 -2.25 -4.79 -15.24
CA MET A 79 -0.91 -4.59 -14.70
C MET A 79 0.02 -3.97 -15.74
N MET A 80 0.92 -3.11 -15.29
CA MET A 80 1.97 -2.57 -16.12
C MET A 80 3.32 -3.02 -15.56
N HIS A 81 4.21 -3.49 -16.44
CA HIS A 81 5.59 -3.81 -16.09
C HIS A 81 6.48 -2.67 -16.57
N LEU A 82 7.14 -2.01 -15.66
CA LEU A 82 8.00 -0.88 -15.95
C LEU A 82 9.46 -1.23 -15.68
N ARG A 83 10.35 -0.81 -16.56
CA ARG A 83 11.79 -0.91 -16.38
C ARG A 83 12.39 0.48 -16.37
N ARG A 84 13.40 0.68 -15.54
CA ARG A 84 14.17 1.92 -15.57
C ARG A 84 14.89 2.00 -16.90
N GLY A 85 14.61 3.03 -17.66
CA GLY A 85 15.23 3.25 -18.96
C GLY A 85 15.69 4.69 -19.09
N GLN A 86 14.81 5.54 -19.61
CA GLN A 86 15.10 6.96 -19.79
C GLN A 86 15.07 7.68 -18.44
N THR A 87 15.91 8.71 -18.31
CA THR A 87 15.85 9.62 -17.17
C THR A 87 14.49 10.30 -17.16
N ASP A 88 13.85 10.35 -16.00
CA ASP A 88 12.53 10.91 -15.79
C ASP A 88 11.43 10.24 -16.63
N GLY A 89 11.59 8.94 -16.88
CA GLY A 89 10.57 8.13 -17.54
C GLY A 89 9.49 7.66 -16.56
N MET A 90 8.62 6.75 -17.02
CA MET A 90 7.52 6.26 -16.21
C MET A 90 7.99 5.57 -14.92
N PHE A 91 9.06 4.78 -15.00
CA PHE A 91 9.61 4.13 -13.80
C PHE A 91 9.98 5.19 -12.75
N ASP A 92 10.76 6.20 -13.14
CA ASP A 92 11.23 7.23 -12.21
C ASP A 92 10.07 8.00 -11.58
N ARG A 93 9.03 8.29 -12.36
CA ARG A 93 7.86 9.03 -11.87
C ARG A 93 7.05 8.23 -10.85
N PHE A 94 6.81 6.95 -11.11
CA PHE A 94 6.15 6.09 -10.15
C PHE A 94 7.00 5.84 -8.91
N ALA A 95 8.32 5.70 -9.08
CA ALA A 95 9.23 5.55 -7.95
C ALA A 95 9.19 6.77 -7.03
N ALA A 96 9.20 7.97 -7.61
CA ALA A 96 9.10 9.21 -6.84
C ALA A 96 7.76 9.29 -6.09
N HIS A 97 6.66 8.89 -6.73
CA HIS A 97 5.35 8.86 -6.10
C HIS A 97 5.31 7.90 -4.91
N VAL A 98 5.86 6.70 -5.07
CA VAL A 98 5.95 5.71 -4.00
C VAL A 98 6.78 6.22 -2.83
N GLU A 99 7.91 6.87 -3.11
CA GLU A 99 8.75 7.47 -2.07
C GLU A 99 8.02 8.56 -1.30
N GLU A 100 7.23 9.37 -1.99
CA GLU A 100 6.43 10.40 -1.33
C GLU A 100 5.36 9.78 -0.43
N LEU A 101 4.64 8.77 -0.91
CA LEU A 101 3.65 8.05 -0.09
C LEU A 101 4.31 7.43 1.15
N TRP A 102 5.47 6.84 0.97
CA TRP A 102 6.21 6.23 2.06
C TRP A 102 6.62 7.27 3.11
N SER A 103 7.12 8.41 2.66
CA SER A 103 7.59 9.47 3.57
C SER A 103 6.46 10.06 4.42
N ARG A 104 5.23 10.05 3.90
CA ARG A 104 4.04 10.51 4.63
C ARG A 104 3.42 9.44 5.50
N GLY A 105 3.82 8.19 5.30
CA GLY A 105 3.25 7.06 6.01
C GLY A 105 3.62 7.02 7.48
N ARG A 106 2.75 6.41 8.28
CA ARG A 106 2.96 6.23 9.72
C ARG A 106 3.50 4.83 9.99
N ASP A 107 4.60 4.74 10.75
CA ASP A 107 5.19 3.46 11.10
C ASP A 107 4.22 2.61 11.92
N ILE A 108 3.95 1.39 11.46
CA ILE A 108 2.99 0.50 12.11
C ILE A 108 3.50 0.02 13.46
N ARG A 109 4.77 -0.35 13.55
CA ARG A 109 5.37 -0.83 14.81
C ARG A 109 5.37 0.25 15.87
N LYS A 110 5.78 1.46 15.49
CA LYS A 110 5.81 2.60 16.39
C LYS A 110 4.41 2.96 16.89
N THR A 111 3.42 2.95 16.00
CA THR A 111 2.04 3.22 16.35
C THR A 111 1.49 2.18 17.31
N THR A 112 1.79 0.89 17.09
CA THR A 112 1.36 -0.20 17.96
C THR A 112 2.00 -0.06 19.34
N ASN A 113 3.28 0.26 19.41
CA ASN A 113 3.99 0.48 20.68
C ASN A 113 3.42 1.67 21.43
N ASP A 114 3.16 2.78 20.76
CA ASP A 114 2.56 3.96 21.35
C ASP A 114 1.15 3.66 21.89
N GLY A 115 0.39 2.82 21.19
CA GLY A 115 -0.93 2.40 21.62
C GLY A 115 -0.93 1.48 22.84
N GLN A 116 0.19 0.87 23.15
CA GLN A 116 0.37 0.00 24.32
C GLN A 116 0.91 0.75 25.53
N ALA A 117 1.42 1.91 25.31
CA ALA A 117 1.94 2.75 26.38
C ALA A 117 0.84 3.55 27.06
#